data_706978ad3f786a937c14c5c5849282b7
#
_entry.id   706978ad3f786a937c14c5c5849282b7
#
_cell.length_a   1.000
_cell.length_b   1.000
_cell.length_c   1.000
_cell.angle_alpha   90.00
_cell.angle_beta   90.00
_cell.angle_gamma   90.00
#
_symmetry.space_group_name_H-M   'P 1'
#
loop_
_entity.id
_entity.type
_entity.pdbx_description
1 polymer ?
#
loop_
_entity_poly.entity_id
_entity_poly.type
_entity_poly.pdbx_seq_one_letter_code
_entity_poly.pdbx_strand_id
1 'polypeptide(L)'
;FDLGVEVHGLVRDKFGYELGIFNGTGIAVNTATKTISDDWHIPSLLYAGRLTYMPKGVMPSTQGNPNRLKENKILLGISASMNVESENESTNDFRAGAEFALLKNRLYLAGEMYYMHVGFTDRQKISEDFNYLGGYVQGGYFVIPRLQAAVRYDFFNRNGMKMVC
;
A
#
# COMPACT_ATOMS: atom_id res chain seq x y z
N PHE A 1 -6.05 12.22 11.56
CA PHE A 1 -4.94 11.46 12.16
C PHE A 1 -5.50 10.14 12.64
N ASP A 2 -4.90 9.03 12.19
CA ASP A 2 -5.28 7.70 12.67
C ASP A 2 -4.44 7.36 13.90
N LEU A 3 -5.09 6.90 14.96
CA LEU A 3 -4.44 6.36 16.13
C LEU A 3 -4.47 4.83 16.02
N GLY A 4 -3.39 4.19 16.36
CA GLY A 4 -3.32 2.74 16.29
C GLY A 4 -2.17 2.15 17.07
N VAL A 5 -2.13 0.83 17.06
CA VAL A 5 -1.04 0.04 17.62
C VAL A 5 -0.48 -0.82 16.50
N GLU A 6 0.83 -0.82 16.39
CA GLU A 6 1.57 -1.62 15.44
C GLU A 6 2.61 -2.49 16.16
N VAL A 7 2.74 -3.72 15.71
CA VAL A 7 3.80 -4.63 16.10
C VAL A 7 4.59 -4.98 14.84
N HIS A 8 5.88 -4.74 14.87
CA HIS A 8 6.75 -5.08 13.76
C HIS A 8 8.02 -5.78 14.25
N GLY A 9 8.67 -6.49 13.37
CA GLY A 9 9.91 -7.16 13.72
C GLY A 9 10.58 -7.81 12.54
N LEU A 10 11.77 -8.34 12.82
CA LEU A 10 12.62 -9.01 11.87
C LEU A 10 13.09 -10.35 12.44
N VAL A 11 12.85 -11.42 11.72
CA VAL A 11 13.24 -12.77 12.11
C VAL A 11 14.42 -13.23 11.26
N ARG A 12 15.53 -13.58 11.92
CA ARG A 12 16.78 -14.07 11.30
C ARG A 12 17.33 -13.17 10.18
N ASP A 13 17.10 -11.86 10.26
CA ASP A 13 17.49 -10.88 9.24
C ASP A 13 16.98 -11.18 7.82
N LYS A 14 15.93 -12.00 7.73
CA LYS A 14 15.37 -12.45 6.44
C LYS A 14 13.87 -12.26 6.30
N PHE A 15 13.13 -12.36 7.40
CA PHE A 15 11.67 -12.24 7.38
C PHE A 15 11.25 -11.03 8.22
N GLY A 16 10.70 -10.02 7.56
CA GLY A 16 10.09 -8.89 8.22
C GLY A 16 8.58 -9.08 8.34
N TYR A 17 8.00 -8.59 9.42
CA TYR A 17 6.57 -8.53 9.62
C TYR A 17 6.16 -7.20 10.25
N GLU A 18 5.02 -6.71 9.83
CA GLU A 18 4.38 -5.51 10.34
C GLU A 18 2.88 -5.83 10.45
N LEU A 19 2.29 -5.65 11.64
CA LEU A 19 0.88 -5.90 11.90
C LEU A 19 0.35 -4.74 12.71
N GLY A 20 -0.72 -4.10 12.25
CA GLY A 20 -1.29 -2.93 12.88
C GLY A 20 -2.81 -2.96 12.94
N ILE A 21 -3.34 -2.33 13.96
CA ILE A 21 -4.76 -2.03 14.13
C ILE A 21 -4.87 -0.54 14.41
N PHE A 22 -5.66 0.15 13.61
CA PHE A 22 -5.83 1.60 13.66
C PHE A 22 -7.32 1.92 13.75
N ASN A 23 -7.65 3.07 14.34
CA ASN A 23 -8.99 3.61 14.21
C ASN A 23 -9.16 4.09 12.77
N GLY A 24 -9.78 3.36 11.91
CA GLY A 24 -10.02 3.72 10.49
C GLY A 24 -10.24 5.22 10.24
N THR A 25 -10.82 5.62 9.17
CA THR A 25 -10.99 7.05 8.83
C THR A 25 -11.60 7.84 10.00
N GLY A 26 -10.73 8.47 10.80
CA GLY A 26 -11.09 9.18 12.03
C GLY A 26 -11.93 10.45 11.83
N ILE A 27 -12.41 10.72 10.62
CA ILE A 27 -13.30 11.83 10.30
C ILE A 27 -14.39 11.30 9.37
N ALA A 28 -15.55 11.00 9.93
CA ALA A 28 -16.75 10.79 9.12
C ALA A 28 -17.18 12.14 8.51
N VAL A 29 -16.86 12.34 7.24
CA VAL A 29 -17.41 13.47 6.49
C VAL A 29 -18.72 13.02 5.89
N ASN A 30 -19.84 13.48 6.45
CA ASN A 30 -21.12 13.34 5.79
C ASN A 30 -21.12 14.21 4.52
N THR A 31 -20.93 13.57 3.37
CA THR A 31 -20.86 14.23 2.06
C THR A 31 -22.16 14.89 1.66
N ALA A 32 -23.30 14.48 2.21
CA ALA A 32 -24.61 15.08 1.92
C ALA A 32 -24.85 16.41 2.66
N THR A 33 -24.32 16.54 3.87
CA THR A 33 -24.54 17.75 4.69
C THR A 33 -23.29 18.60 4.87
N LYS A 34 -22.09 18.10 4.46
CA LYS A 34 -20.77 18.73 4.72
C LYS A 34 -20.53 19.05 6.20
N THR A 35 -21.19 18.36 7.09
CA THR A 35 -21.02 18.52 8.53
C THR A 35 -20.06 17.47 9.05
N ILE A 36 -19.13 17.91 9.88
CA ILE A 36 -18.28 17.02 10.69
C ILE A 36 -19.15 16.61 11.85
N SER A 37 -19.46 15.31 12.01
CA SER A 37 -20.15 14.85 13.20
C SER A 37 -19.13 14.70 14.33
N ASP A 38 -19.33 15.45 15.41
CA ASP A 38 -18.55 15.35 16.65
C ASP A 38 -18.87 14.10 17.50
N ASP A 39 -19.71 13.21 16.99
CA ASP A 39 -20.00 11.96 17.68
C ASP A 39 -18.78 11.06 17.67
N TRP A 40 -18.17 10.93 18.84
CA TRP A 40 -17.09 10.00 19.17
C TRP A 40 -17.60 8.55 19.14
N HIS A 41 -18.05 8.10 18.01
CA HIS A 41 -18.23 6.68 17.77
C HIS A 41 -16.85 6.15 17.33
N ILE A 42 -16.45 5.00 17.82
CA ILE A 42 -15.33 4.23 17.26
C ILE A 42 -15.91 3.55 16.00
N PRO A 43 -15.88 4.21 14.85
CA PRO A 43 -16.77 3.78 13.77
C PRO A 43 -16.13 2.72 12.91
N SER A 44 -14.80 2.61 12.90
CA SER A 44 -14.13 1.68 12.01
C SER A 44 -12.77 1.26 12.55
N LEU A 45 -12.43 0.00 12.32
CA LEU A 45 -11.10 -0.51 12.59
C LEU A 45 -10.42 -0.87 11.27
N LEU A 46 -9.25 -0.29 11.06
CA LEU A 46 -8.35 -0.62 9.98
C LEU A 46 -7.36 -1.67 10.48
N TYR A 47 -7.41 -2.84 9.90
CA TYR A 47 -6.41 -3.89 10.09
C TYR A 47 -5.42 -3.82 8.95
N ALA A 48 -4.14 -3.81 9.25
CA ALA A 48 -3.08 -3.78 8.24
C ALA A 48 -2.00 -4.81 8.58
N GLY A 49 -1.45 -5.43 7.54
CA GLY A 49 -0.35 -6.35 7.69
C GLY A 49 0.56 -6.35 6.48
N ARG A 50 1.85 -6.57 6.71
CA ARG A 50 2.88 -6.69 5.68
C ARG A 50 3.88 -7.77 6.08
N LEU A 51 4.24 -8.61 5.12
CA LEU A 51 5.27 -9.62 5.26
C LEU A 51 6.33 -9.40 4.20
N THR A 52 7.59 -9.45 4.58
CA THR A 52 8.71 -9.31 3.66
C THR A 52 9.69 -10.47 3.79
N TYR A 53 10.27 -10.87 2.66
CA TYR A 53 11.30 -11.88 2.61
C TYR A 53 12.57 -11.33 1.94
N MET A 54 13.68 -11.37 2.65
CA MET A 54 14.97 -10.82 2.26
C MET A 54 16.06 -11.88 2.36
N PRO A 55 16.16 -12.80 1.37
CA PRO A 55 17.06 -13.97 1.46
C PRO A 55 18.53 -13.61 1.64
N LYS A 56 18.93 -12.43 1.22
CA LYS A 56 20.32 -11.92 1.28
C LYS A 56 20.52 -10.84 2.33
N GLY A 57 19.72 -10.86 3.40
CA GLY A 57 19.75 -9.88 4.48
C GLY A 57 19.01 -8.60 4.14
N VAL A 58 18.90 -7.73 5.13
CA VAL A 58 18.06 -6.53 5.10
C VAL A 58 18.32 -5.66 3.88
N MET A 59 17.23 -5.31 3.20
CA MET A 59 17.21 -4.37 2.09
C MET A 59 17.07 -2.95 2.64
N PRO A 60 17.90 -1.98 2.24
CA PRO A 60 17.66 -0.59 2.61
C PRO A 60 16.37 -0.07 2.00
N SER A 61 15.58 0.64 2.78
CA SER A 61 14.29 1.23 2.38
C SER A 61 14.46 2.50 1.53
N THR A 62 15.25 2.42 0.46
CA THR A 62 15.51 3.57 -0.41
C THR A 62 15.03 3.31 -1.82
N GLN A 63 14.46 4.33 -2.46
CA GLN A 63 14.01 4.27 -3.86
C GLN A 63 15.18 4.35 -4.85
N GLY A 64 16.19 3.53 -4.68
CA GLY A 64 17.39 3.53 -5.50
C GLY A 64 18.55 2.86 -4.77
N ASN A 65 19.75 3.06 -5.26
CA ASN A 65 20.98 2.63 -4.57
C ASN A 65 21.90 3.83 -4.24
N PRO A 66 21.43 4.83 -3.45
CA PRO A 66 22.20 6.04 -3.17
C PRO A 66 23.51 5.73 -2.45
N ASN A 67 23.55 4.68 -1.66
CA ASN A 67 24.73 4.25 -0.89
C ASN A 67 25.69 3.37 -1.70
N ARG A 68 25.37 3.09 -2.96
CA ARG A 68 26.19 2.26 -3.87
C ARG A 68 26.57 0.92 -3.25
N LEU A 69 25.59 0.26 -2.67
CA LEU A 69 25.81 -1.06 -2.11
C LEU A 69 26.32 -2.00 -3.21
N LYS A 70 27.46 -2.58 -2.97
CA LYS A 70 28.04 -3.60 -3.85
C LYS A 70 27.42 -4.98 -3.65
N GLU A 71 26.69 -5.14 -2.56
CA GLU A 71 26.07 -6.39 -2.20
C GLU A 71 24.82 -6.65 -3.05
N ASN A 72 24.60 -7.90 -3.37
CA ASN A 72 23.37 -8.32 -4.00
C ASN A 72 22.28 -8.45 -2.92
N LYS A 73 21.19 -7.70 -3.04
CA LYS A 73 20.05 -7.75 -2.13
C LYS A 73 18.79 -8.04 -2.91
N ILE A 74 17.86 -8.76 -2.30
CA ILE A 74 16.56 -9.10 -2.85
C ILE A 74 15.54 -8.90 -1.74
N LEU A 75 14.44 -8.25 -2.07
CA LEU A 75 13.25 -8.15 -1.23
C LEU A 75 12.06 -8.60 -2.03
N LEU A 76 11.23 -9.41 -1.42
CA LEU A 76 9.88 -9.75 -1.86
C LEU A 76 8.93 -9.44 -0.71
N GLY A 77 7.81 -8.82 -0.98
CA GLY A 77 6.84 -8.46 0.06
C GLY A 77 5.41 -8.61 -0.43
N ILE A 78 4.53 -8.85 0.53
CA ILE A 78 3.09 -8.82 0.37
C ILE A 78 2.48 -8.01 1.50
N SER A 79 1.42 -7.31 1.22
CA SER A 79 0.67 -6.54 2.20
C SER A 79 -0.83 -6.70 1.98
N ALA A 80 -1.59 -6.56 3.06
CA ALA A 80 -3.03 -6.47 2.98
C ALA A 80 -3.54 -5.51 4.05
N SER A 81 -4.64 -4.82 3.75
CA SER A 81 -5.37 -4.06 4.75
C SER A 81 -6.87 -4.18 4.51
N MET A 82 -7.63 -4.12 5.60
CA MET A 82 -9.07 -4.18 5.59
C MET A 82 -9.60 -3.11 6.54
N ASN A 83 -10.42 -2.23 6.01
CA ASN A 83 -11.17 -1.27 6.80
C ASN A 83 -12.59 -1.80 7.00
N VAL A 84 -13.01 -1.94 8.25
CA VAL A 84 -14.34 -2.40 8.61
C VAL A 84 -15.08 -1.23 9.23
N GLU A 85 -15.98 -0.63 8.49
CA GLU A 85 -16.84 0.44 8.99
C GLU A 85 -18.12 -0.12 9.57
N SER A 86 -18.49 0.33 10.76
CA SER A 86 -19.77 -0.03 11.38
C SER A 86 -20.79 1.08 11.15
N GLU A 87 -21.94 0.68 10.59
CA GLU A 87 -23.23 1.36 10.50
C GLU A 87 -23.40 2.52 9.49
N ASN A 88 -24.43 2.35 8.70
CA ASN A 88 -25.28 3.25 7.93
C ASN A 88 -24.72 3.94 6.67
N GLU A 89 -23.43 4.16 6.49
CA GLU A 89 -22.84 4.73 5.27
C GLU A 89 -21.51 4.04 4.93
N SER A 90 -21.33 2.82 5.33
CA SER A 90 -20.06 2.14 5.40
C SER A 90 -19.60 1.59 4.05
N THR A 91 -18.39 1.94 3.70
CA THR A 91 -17.64 1.27 2.67
C THR A 91 -16.69 0.27 3.32
N ASN A 92 -16.77 -1.00 2.93
CA ASN A 92 -15.78 -1.97 3.32
C ASN A 92 -14.65 -1.95 2.28
N ASP A 93 -13.50 -1.46 2.67
CA ASP A 93 -12.34 -1.39 1.81
C ASP A 93 -11.39 -2.56 2.09
N PHE A 94 -11.10 -3.32 1.06
CA PHE A 94 -10.03 -4.30 1.09
C PHE A 94 -8.91 -3.86 0.15
N ARG A 95 -7.68 -3.90 0.62
CA ARG A 95 -6.49 -3.58 -0.17
C ARG A 95 -5.48 -4.71 -0.05
N ALA A 96 -4.83 -5.03 -1.16
CA ALA A 96 -3.74 -5.98 -1.20
C ALA A 96 -2.59 -5.40 -2.02
N GLY A 97 -1.37 -5.70 -1.63
CA GLY A 97 -0.17 -5.24 -2.31
C GLY A 97 0.86 -6.36 -2.45
N ALA A 98 1.65 -6.26 -3.50
CA ALA A 98 2.84 -7.07 -3.70
C ALA A 98 3.99 -6.17 -4.12
N GLU A 99 5.18 -6.45 -3.62
CA GLU A 99 6.37 -5.65 -3.89
C GLU A 99 7.58 -6.52 -4.13
N PHE A 100 8.50 -6.01 -4.94
CA PHE A 100 9.81 -6.60 -5.07
C PHE A 100 10.87 -5.51 -5.21
N ALA A 101 12.08 -5.81 -4.74
CA ALA A 101 13.25 -4.99 -5.02
C ALA A 101 14.51 -5.86 -5.20
N LEU A 102 15.36 -5.44 -6.11
CA LEU A 102 16.63 -6.08 -6.43
C LEU A 102 17.74 -5.04 -6.47
N LEU A 103 18.77 -5.27 -5.72
CA LEU A 103 20.06 -4.59 -5.87
C LEU A 103 21.09 -5.60 -6.35
N LYS A 104 21.75 -5.29 -7.47
CA LYS A 104 22.83 -6.12 -8.00
C LYS A 104 23.90 -5.23 -8.61
N ASN A 105 25.03 -5.08 -7.92
CA ASN A 105 26.13 -4.21 -8.37
C ASN A 105 25.66 -2.76 -8.63
N ARG A 106 25.59 -2.40 -9.91
CA ARG A 106 25.19 -1.07 -10.38
C ARG A 106 23.71 -0.96 -10.71
N LEU A 107 22.99 -2.09 -10.70
CA LEU A 107 21.58 -2.17 -11.06
C LEU A 107 20.70 -2.11 -9.80
N TYR A 108 19.69 -1.27 -9.86
CA TYR A 108 18.55 -1.28 -8.96
C TYR A 108 17.28 -1.53 -9.78
N LEU A 109 16.44 -2.43 -9.31
CA LEU A 109 15.13 -2.69 -9.88
C LEU A 109 14.12 -2.81 -8.73
N ALA A 110 12.98 -2.16 -8.85
CA ALA A 110 11.89 -2.31 -7.90
C ALA A 110 10.55 -2.17 -8.58
N GLY A 111 9.54 -2.75 -7.99
CA GLY A 111 8.16 -2.60 -8.43
C GLY A 111 7.19 -2.93 -7.32
N GLU A 112 6.02 -2.31 -7.42
CA GLU A 112 4.92 -2.53 -6.51
C GLU A 112 3.62 -2.61 -7.32
N MET A 113 2.71 -3.45 -6.87
CA MET A 113 1.38 -3.60 -7.42
C MET A 113 0.37 -3.53 -6.28
N TYR A 114 -0.69 -2.76 -6.46
CA TYR A 114 -1.76 -2.56 -5.50
C TYR A 114 -3.10 -2.87 -6.11
N TYR A 115 -3.88 -3.63 -5.39
CA TYR A 115 -5.28 -3.87 -5.64
C TYR A 115 -6.11 -3.26 -4.51
N MET A 116 -7.23 -2.62 -4.86
CA MET A 116 -8.18 -2.09 -3.90
C MET A 116 -9.60 -2.43 -4.36
N HIS A 117 -10.37 -2.98 -3.45
CA HIS A 117 -11.80 -3.23 -3.61
C HIS A 117 -12.56 -2.35 -2.62
N VAL A 118 -13.50 -1.58 -3.12
CA VAL A 118 -14.40 -0.74 -2.32
C VAL A 118 -15.81 -1.27 -2.51
N GLY A 119 -16.37 -1.87 -1.47
CA GLY A 119 -17.74 -2.38 -1.45
C GLY A 119 -18.67 -1.39 -0.76
N PHE A 120 -19.83 -1.13 -1.35
CA PHE A 120 -20.88 -0.27 -0.76
C PHE A 120 -21.99 -1.12 -0.17
N THR A 121 -22.42 -0.79 1.04
CA THR A 121 -23.60 -1.43 1.63
C THR A 121 -24.89 -0.89 1.03
N ASP A 122 -25.88 -1.75 0.94
CA ASP A 122 -27.16 -1.67 0.18
C ASP A 122 -28.08 -0.48 0.48
N ARG A 123 -27.75 0.43 1.39
CA ARG A 123 -28.65 1.51 1.81
C ARG A 123 -28.61 2.76 0.94
N GLN A 124 -27.57 2.94 0.20
CA GLN A 124 -27.53 3.98 -0.84
C GLN A 124 -27.54 3.28 -2.19
N LYS A 125 -28.56 3.52 -2.98
CA LYS A 125 -28.77 2.98 -4.33
C LYS A 125 -27.67 3.33 -5.37
N ILE A 126 -26.45 3.51 -4.94
CA ILE A 126 -25.27 3.64 -5.78
C ILE A 126 -24.58 2.26 -5.74
N SER A 127 -25.04 1.38 -6.56
CA SER A 127 -24.87 -0.06 -6.46
C SER A 127 -23.76 -0.62 -7.33
N GLU A 128 -22.59 -0.03 -7.41
CA GLU A 128 -21.48 -0.68 -8.09
C GLU A 128 -20.23 -0.64 -7.22
N ASP A 129 -19.74 -1.83 -6.84
CA ASP A 129 -18.44 -2.00 -6.22
C ASP A 129 -17.33 -1.50 -7.15
N PHE A 130 -16.37 -0.83 -6.60
CA PHE A 130 -15.23 -0.35 -7.37
C PHE A 130 -13.99 -1.21 -7.12
N ASN A 131 -13.35 -1.56 -8.21
CA ASN A 131 -12.07 -2.25 -8.18
C ASN A 131 -11.01 -1.38 -8.84
N TYR A 132 -9.89 -1.25 -8.16
CA TYR A 132 -8.74 -0.50 -8.63
C TYR A 132 -7.52 -1.41 -8.67
N LEU A 133 -6.76 -1.31 -9.74
CA LEU A 133 -5.46 -1.95 -9.88
C LEU A 133 -4.46 -0.90 -10.32
N GLY A 134 -3.39 -0.75 -9.56
CA GLY A 134 -2.32 0.18 -9.88
C GLY A 134 -0.97 -0.39 -9.49
N GLY A 135 0.08 0.20 -10.04
CA GLY A 135 1.41 -0.22 -9.70
C GLY A 135 2.48 0.51 -10.49
N TYR A 136 3.70 0.18 -10.18
CA TYR A 136 4.85 0.70 -10.93
C TYR A 136 5.98 -0.31 -11.02
N VAL A 137 6.83 -0.10 -12.00
CA VAL A 137 8.16 -0.72 -12.10
C VAL A 137 9.16 0.39 -12.34
N GLN A 138 10.25 0.37 -11.59
CA GLN A 138 11.34 1.32 -11.76
C GLN A 138 12.68 0.60 -11.81
N GLY A 139 13.59 1.15 -12.60
CA GLY A 139 14.97 0.68 -12.70
C GLY A 139 15.96 1.83 -12.68
N GLY A 140 17.13 1.58 -12.11
CA GLY A 140 18.21 2.54 -12.08
C GLY A 140 19.55 1.85 -12.31
N TYR A 141 20.40 2.46 -13.11
CA TYR A 141 21.73 1.93 -13.41
C TYR A 141 22.81 3.02 -13.27
N PHE A 142 23.87 2.72 -12.53
CA PHE A 142 25.02 3.61 -12.44
C PHE A 142 25.88 3.52 -13.69
N VAL A 143 25.74 4.51 -14.58
CA VAL A 143 26.54 4.63 -15.81
C VAL A 143 28.01 4.86 -15.46
N ILE A 144 28.21 5.79 -14.53
CA ILE A 144 29.54 6.06 -13.92
C ILE A 144 29.36 6.15 -12.39
N PRO A 145 30.42 6.08 -11.58
CA PRO A 145 30.33 6.06 -10.13
C PRO A 145 29.50 7.20 -9.48
N ARG A 146 29.29 8.30 -10.18
CA ARG A 146 28.58 9.48 -9.65
C ARG A 146 27.26 9.78 -10.36
N LEU A 147 26.92 9.02 -11.42
CA LEU A 147 25.72 9.27 -12.22
C LEU A 147 24.90 7.99 -12.35
N GLN A 148 23.66 8.03 -11.84
CA GLN A 148 22.67 6.99 -12.04
C GLN A 148 21.63 7.49 -13.05
N ALA A 149 21.39 6.70 -14.10
CA ALA A 149 20.22 6.86 -14.94
C ALA A 149 19.09 6.02 -14.33
N ALA A 150 17.87 6.58 -14.27
CA ALA A 150 16.71 5.87 -13.74
C ALA A 150 15.51 6.10 -14.65
N VAL A 151 14.66 5.08 -14.71
CA VAL A 151 13.38 5.10 -15.43
C VAL A 151 12.30 4.47 -14.54
N ARG A 152 11.09 5.00 -14.61
CA ARG A 152 9.91 4.48 -13.94
C ARG A 152 8.74 4.48 -14.89
N TYR A 153 7.96 3.42 -14.83
CA TYR A 153 6.68 3.28 -15.51
C TYR A 153 5.61 3.01 -14.48
N ASP A 154 4.57 3.84 -14.46
CA ASP A 154 3.41 3.73 -13.59
C ASP A 154 2.19 3.36 -14.43
N PHE A 155 1.30 2.54 -13.87
CA PHE A 155 0.00 2.22 -14.46
C PHE A 155 -1.10 2.28 -13.42
N PHE A 156 -2.30 2.62 -13.88
CA PHE A 156 -3.49 2.63 -13.06
C PHE A 156 -4.69 2.23 -13.90
N ASN A 157 -5.49 1.32 -13.40
CA ASN A 157 -6.73 0.87 -14.03
C ASN A 157 -7.88 0.90 -13.03
N ARG A 158 -8.99 1.47 -13.43
CA ARG A 158 -10.23 1.52 -12.69
C ARG A 158 -11.30 0.73 -13.44
N ASN A 159 -11.68 -0.43 -12.93
CA ASN A 159 -12.82 -1.20 -13.44
C ASN A 159 -14.08 -0.76 -12.68
N GLY A 160 -15.08 -0.22 -13.38
CA GLY A 160 -16.35 0.18 -12.77
C GLY A 160 -16.94 1.49 -13.28
N MET A 161 -16.19 2.34 -13.99
CA MET A 161 -16.80 3.47 -14.70
C MET A 161 -17.27 3.03 -16.08
N LYS A 162 -18.53 2.62 -16.22
CA LYS A 162 -19.25 2.84 -17.47
C LYS A 162 -19.53 4.35 -17.51
N MET A 163 -18.77 5.09 -18.33
CA MET A 163 -19.22 6.42 -18.73
C MET A 163 -20.56 6.24 -19.44
N VAL A 164 -21.64 6.66 -18.79
CA VAL A 164 -22.90 6.92 -19.47
C VAL A 164 -22.67 8.24 -20.20
N CYS A 165 -22.46 8.17 -21.51
CA CYS A 165 -22.54 9.33 -22.41
C CYS A 165 -23.99 9.71 -22.63
#